data_20a0edd31aa1e4572b893157d1b7e9fb
#
_entry.id   20a0edd31aa1e4572b893157d1b7e9fb
#
_cell.length_a   1.000
_cell.length_b   1.000
_cell.length_c   1.000
_cell.angle_alpha   90.00
_cell.angle_beta   90.00
_cell.angle_gamma   90.00
#
_symmetry.space_group_name_H-M   'P 1'
#
loop_
_entity.id
_entity.type
_entity.pdbx_description
1 polymer ?
#
loop_
_entity_poly.entity_id
_entity_poly.type
_entity_poly.pdbx_seq_one_letter_code
_entity_poly.pdbx_strand_id
1 'polypeptide(L)'
;YYQIIAGERRWRASRMANLSEVPAVVMEADDCKAMELALIENLQRSDLNCVEEALGYQTLIEHFGMTQEDASGRVGKSRSAVANALRLLALPEDVLKKVSDGQLSPGHGRSLLAFPAEQIPQLAEDAVKKGTTVRELERMAKALNRKKNDDDNIKAVRRNVFLDEVELA
;
A
#
# COMPACT_ATOMS: atom_id res chain seq x y z
N TYR A 1 -13.45 27.61 -22.96
CA TYR A 1 -13.96 26.24 -22.85
C TYR A 1 -13.75 25.74 -21.43
N TYR A 2 -14.71 24.97 -20.90
CA TYR A 2 -14.60 24.32 -19.60
C TYR A 2 -14.30 22.83 -19.82
N GLN A 3 -13.43 22.27 -18.96
CA GLN A 3 -13.12 20.86 -18.90
C GLN A 3 -13.69 20.27 -17.62
N ILE A 4 -14.34 19.12 -17.71
CA ILE A 4 -14.85 18.42 -16.52
C ILE A 4 -13.69 17.68 -15.86
N ILE A 5 -13.36 18.06 -14.62
CA ILE A 5 -12.35 17.38 -13.81
C ILE A 5 -12.98 16.22 -13.05
N ALA A 6 -14.19 16.42 -12.49
CA ALA A 6 -14.92 15.44 -11.70
C ALA A 6 -16.43 15.53 -11.94
N GLY A 7 -17.16 14.43 -11.75
CA GLY A 7 -18.62 14.40 -11.88
C GLY A 7 -19.16 14.11 -13.28
N GLU A 8 -18.39 13.48 -14.18
CA GLU A 8 -18.82 13.16 -15.55
C GLU A 8 -20.13 12.35 -15.60
N ARG A 9 -20.30 11.38 -14.67
CA ARG A 9 -21.55 10.58 -14.60
C ARG A 9 -22.76 11.46 -14.28
N ARG A 10 -22.60 12.45 -13.39
CA ARG A 10 -23.67 13.40 -13.04
C ARG A 10 -24.01 14.29 -14.24
N TRP A 11 -23.01 14.80 -14.94
CA TRP A 11 -23.19 15.59 -16.13
C TRP A 11 -23.89 14.79 -17.25
N ARG A 12 -23.48 13.53 -17.50
CA ARG A 12 -24.15 12.66 -18.47
C ARG A 12 -25.62 12.41 -18.10
N ALA A 13 -25.90 12.11 -16.81
CA ALA A 13 -27.24 11.92 -16.33
C ALA A 13 -28.11 13.17 -16.51
N SER A 14 -27.58 14.35 -16.20
CA SER A 14 -28.27 15.63 -16.39
C SER A 14 -28.60 15.88 -17.86
N ARG A 15 -27.67 15.57 -18.77
CA ARG A 15 -27.94 15.64 -20.23
C ARG A 15 -29.05 14.68 -20.64
N MET A 16 -29.04 13.45 -20.15
CA MET A 16 -30.11 12.47 -20.43
C MET A 16 -31.48 12.91 -19.89
N ALA A 17 -31.47 13.63 -18.78
CA ALA A 17 -32.67 14.20 -18.18
C ALA A 17 -33.12 15.53 -18.86
N ASN A 18 -32.41 15.97 -19.93
CA ASN A 18 -32.65 17.24 -20.64
C ASN A 18 -32.62 18.48 -19.73
N LEU A 19 -31.78 18.48 -18.69
CA LEU A 19 -31.58 19.67 -17.85
C LEU A 19 -30.77 20.71 -18.63
N SER A 20 -31.24 21.96 -18.62
CA SER A 20 -30.56 23.09 -19.30
C SER A 20 -29.34 23.58 -18.50
N GLU A 21 -29.37 23.40 -17.18
CA GLU A 21 -28.32 23.90 -16.26
C GLU A 21 -28.00 22.84 -15.22
N VAL A 22 -26.74 22.82 -14.78
CA VAL A 22 -26.25 21.98 -13.69
C VAL A 22 -25.38 22.84 -12.74
N PRO A 23 -25.49 22.65 -11.42
CA PRO A 23 -24.62 23.34 -10.49
C PRO A 23 -23.20 22.80 -10.64
N ALA A 24 -22.22 23.68 -10.84
CA ALA A 24 -20.81 23.34 -11.01
C ALA A 24 -19.93 24.32 -10.23
N VAL A 25 -18.82 23.83 -9.71
CA VAL A 25 -17.74 24.65 -9.17
C VAL A 25 -16.72 24.85 -10.28
N VAL A 26 -16.55 26.11 -10.69
CA VAL A 26 -15.54 26.50 -11.70
C VAL A 26 -14.27 26.91 -10.97
N MET A 27 -13.12 26.39 -11.39
CA MET A 27 -11.81 26.72 -10.85
C MET A 27 -10.79 26.87 -11.98
N GLU A 28 -9.79 27.68 -11.75
CA GLU A 28 -8.62 27.76 -12.60
C GLU A 28 -7.64 26.63 -12.21
N ALA A 29 -7.30 25.79 -13.15
CA ALA A 29 -6.36 24.70 -12.94
C ALA A 29 -5.59 24.44 -14.25
N ASP A 30 -4.29 24.23 -14.13
CA ASP A 30 -3.51 23.66 -15.23
C ASP A 30 -3.78 22.16 -15.36
N ASP A 31 -3.24 21.54 -16.39
CA ASP A 31 -3.45 20.11 -16.65
C ASP A 31 -2.95 19.24 -15.49
N CYS A 32 -1.83 19.61 -14.86
CA CYS A 32 -1.26 18.89 -13.72
C CYS A 32 -2.21 18.92 -12.51
N LYS A 33 -2.75 20.12 -12.21
CA LYS A 33 -3.71 20.29 -11.13
C LYS A 33 -5.04 19.60 -11.41
N ALA A 34 -5.48 19.61 -12.64
CA ALA A 34 -6.68 18.89 -13.05
C ALA A 34 -6.53 17.37 -12.86
N MET A 35 -5.38 16.81 -13.24
CA MET A 35 -5.06 15.39 -13.03
C MET A 35 -4.97 15.02 -11.54
N GLU A 36 -4.32 15.87 -10.73
CA GLU A 36 -4.25 15.70 -9.27
C GLU A 36 -5.65 15.59 -8.66
N LEU A 37 -6.52 16.55 -8.97
CA LEU A 37 -7.88 16.61 -8.44
C LEU A 37 -8.73 15.41 -8.88
N ALA A 38 -8.60 15.00 -10.14
CA ALA A 38 -9.28 13.82 -10.65
C ALA A 38 -8.82 12.53 -9.94
N LEU A 39 -7.52 12.39 -9.67
CA LEU A 39 -6.97 11.25 -8.94
C LEU A 39 -7.46 11.23 -7.48
N ILE A 40 -7.47 12.38 -6.80
CA ILE A 40 -7.97 12.50 -5.42
C ILE A 40 -9.47 12.12 -5.37
N GLU A 41 -10.28 12.60 -6.31
CA GLU A 41 -11.70 12.25 -6.38
C GLU A 41 -11.88 10.74 -6.56
N ASN A 42 -11.10 10.15 -7.47
CA ASN A 42 -11.16 8.71 -7.68
C ASN A 42 -10.75 7.92 -6.43
N LEU A 43 -9.72 8.36 -5.69
CA LEU A 43 -9.29 7.73 -4.43
C LEU A 43 -10.31 7.85 -3.29
N GLN A 44 -11.24 8.81 -3.36
CA GLN A 44 -12.33 8.94 -2.39
C GLN A 44 -13.50 8.01 -2.66
N ARG A 45 -13.45 7.24 -3.76
CA ARG A 45 -14.51 6.27 -4.07
C ARG A 45 -14.43 5.09 -3.11
N SER A 46 -15.59 4.54 -2.79
CA SER A 46 -15.73 3.41 -1.85
C SER A 46 -15.55 2.03 -2.50
N ASP A 47 -15.43 1.97 -3.81
CA ASP A 47 -15.38 0.73 -4.61
C ASP A 47 -13.96 0.34 -5.08
N LEU A 48 -12.93 1.09 -4.68
CA LEU A 48 -11.53 0.76 -4.97
C LEU A 48 -11.06 -0.44 -4.17
N ASN A 49 -10.28 -1.31 -4.81
CA ASN A 49 -9.55 -2.33 -4.07
C ASN A 49 -8.29 -1.73 -3.42
N CYS A 50 -7.74 -2.43 -2.41
CA CYS A 50 -6.63 -1.91 -1.62
C CYS A 50 -5.32 -1.75 -2.42
N VAL A 51 -5.14 -2.45 -3.53
CA VAL A 51 -3.97 -2.33 -4.42
C VAL A 51 -4.14 -1.10 -5.32
N GLU A 52 -5.33 -0.88 -5.86
CA GLU A 52 -5.65 0.35 -6.61
C GLU A 52 -5.50 1.60 -5.74
N GLU A 53 -5.98 1.54 -4.50
CA GLU A 53 -5.80 2.61 -3.52
C GLU A 53 -4.31 2.89 -3.27
N ALA A 54 -3.49 1.84 -3.10
CA ALA A 54 -2.05 1.96 -2.90
C ALA A 54 -1.33 2.59 -4.10
N LEU A 55 -1.68 2.17 -5.34
CA LEU A 55 -1.14 2.74 -6.57
C LEU A 55 -1.52 4.21 -6.72
N GLY A 56 -2.74 4.58 -6.36
CA GLY A 56 -3.16 5.98 -6.36
C GLY A 56 -2.35 6.83 -5.38
N TYR A 57 -2.08 6.34 -4.16
CA TYR A 57 -1.20 7.05 -3.22
C TYR A 57 0.23 7.15 -3.73
N GLN A 58 0.76 6.09 -4.34
CA GLN A 58 2.08 6.12 -4.96
C GLN A 58 2.14 7.22 -6.04
N THR A 59 1.13 7.30 -6.90
CA THR A 59 1.06 8.34 -7.94
C THR A 59 1.02 9.74 -7.34
N LEU A 60 0.26 9.98 -6.27
CA LEU A 60 0.24 11.29 -5.58
C LEU A 60 1.63 11.68 -5.05
N ILE A 61 2.40 10.73 -4.55
CA ILE A 61 3.72 10.99 -4.00
C ILE A 61 4.76 11.16 -5.11
N GLU A 62 4.82 10.25 -6.08
CA GLU A 62 5.89 10.21 -7.07
C GLU A 62 5.70 11.22 -8.20
N HIS A 63 4.45 11.40 -8.68
CA HIS A 63 4.17 12.31 -9.80
C HIS A 63 3.82 13.74 -9.37
N PHE A 64 3.13 13.88 -8.22
CA PHE A 64 2.72 15.21 -7.75
C PHE A 64 3.58 15.72 -6.59
N GLY A 65 4.63 14.97 -6.18
CA GLY A 65 5.60 15.40 -5.17
C GLY A 65 5.02 15.56 -3.76
N MET A 66 3.89 14.92 -3.47
CA MET A 66 3.25 15.00 -2.15
C MET A 66 4.01 14.17 -1.11
N THR A 67 4.00 14.64 0.13
CA THR A 67 4.36 13.78 1.26
C THR A 67 3.21 12.81 1.59
N GLN A 68 3.50 11.74 2.34
CA GLN A 68 2.44 10.84 2.84
C GLN A 68 1.43 11.58 3.73
N GLU A 69 1.86 12.62 4.42
CA GLU A 69 1.02 13.50 5.24
C GLU A 69 0.05 14.28 4.36
N ASP A 70 0.57 14.95 3.31
CA ASP A 70 -0.25 15.72 2.37
C ASP A 70 -1.28 14.83 1.67
N ALA A 71 -0.84 13.68 1.13
CA ALA A 71 -1.72 12.72 0.48
C ALA A 71 -2.84 12.23 1.43
N SER A 72 -2.49 11.92 2.68
CA SER A 72 -3.47 11.48 3.67
C SER A 72 -4.51 12.56 3.99
N GLY A 73 -4.08 13.79 4.18
CA GLY A 73 -4.97 14.94 4.41
C GLY A 73 -5.89 15.22 3.23
N ARG A 74 -5.38 15.14 2.00
CA ARG A 74 -6.17 15.36 0.76
C ARG A 74 -7.26 14.31 0.55
N VAL A 75 -6.97 13.05 0.89
CA VAL A 75 -7.91 11.93 0.68
C VAL A 75 -8.80 11.69 1.91
N GLY A 76 -8.53 12.35 3.05
CA GLY A 76 -9.30 12.19 4.29
C GLY A 76 -9.00 10.87 5.00
N LYS A 77 -7.79 10.33 4.85
CA LYS A 77 -7.33 9.09 5.53
C LYS A 77 -6.25 9.42 6.56
N SER A 78 -5.93 8.49 7.43
CA SER A 78 -4.78 8.65 8.32
C SER A 78 -3.47 8.40 7.58
N ARG A 79 -2.39 9.09 7.98
CA ARG A 79 -1.03 8.85 7.45
C ARG A 79 -0.62 7.38 7.56
N SER A 80 -0.98 6.73 8.67
CA SER A 80 -0.71 5.30 8.87
C SER A 80 -1.46 4.40 7.89
N ALA A 81 -2.68 4.77 7.47
CA ALA A 81 -3.42 4.04 6.44
C ALA A 81 -2.71 4.15 5.09
N VAL A 82 -2.28 5.36 4.68
CA VAL A 82 -1.50 5.59 3.45
C VAL A 82 -0.19 4.80 3.48
N ALA A 83 0.58 4.89 4.57
CA ALA A 83 1.83 4.15 4.71
C ALA A 83 1.61 2.62 4.64
N ASN A 84 0.54 2.11 5.24
CA ASN A 84 0.19 0.69 5.19
C ASN A 84 -0.24 0.23 3.80
N ALA A 85 -0.95 1.06 3.04
CA ALA A 85 -1.30 0.78 1.66
C ALA A 85 -0.05 0.72 0.76
N LEU A 86 0.82 1.73 0.85
CA LEU A 86 2.07 1.78 0.08
C LEU A 86 2.98 0.57 0.35
N ARG A 87 3.04 0.09 1.58
CA ARG A 87 3.82 -1.11 1.92
C ARG A 87 3.37 -2.35 1.15
N LEU A 88 2.09 -2.46 0.78
CA LEU A 88 1.60 -3.61 0.01
C LEU A 88 2.27 -3.71 -1.36
N LEU A 89 2.64 -2.58 -1.97
CA LEU A 89 3.28 -2.55 -3.29
C LEU A 89 4.69 -3.18 -3.30
N ALA A 90 5.28 -3.44 -2.14
CA ALA A 90 6.53 -4.18 -2.01
C ALA A 90 6.36 -5.72 -2.13
N LEU A 91 5.13 -6.21 -2.22
CA LEU A 91 4.86 -7.63 -2.43
C LEU A 91 5.13 -8.04 -3.88
N PRO A 92 5.51 -9.31 -4.13
CA PRO A 92 5.55 -9.87 -5.47
C PRO A 92 4.19 -9.76 -6.19
N GLU A 93 4.22 -9.61 -7.51
CA GLU A 93 3.02 -9.33 -8.33
C GLU A 93 1.94 -10.41 -8.19
N ASP A 94 2.33 -11.68 -8.13
CA ASP A 94 1.42 -12.82 -7.93
C ASP A 94 0.70 -12.77 -6.58
N VAL A 95 1.37 -12.26 -5.53
CA VAL A 95 0.77 -12.08 -4.21
C VAL A 95 -0.09 -10.83 -4.17
N LEU A 96 0.33 -9.73 -4.80
CA LEU A 96 -0.49 -8.53 -4.99
C LEU A 96 -1.82 -8.86 -5.67
N LYS A 97 -1.78 -9.70 -6.69
CA LYS A 97 -2.99 -10.16 -7.38
C LYS A 97 -3.94 -10.91 -6.43
N LYS A 98 -3.42 -11.81 -5.58
CA LYS A 98 -4.24 -12.51 -4.58
C LYS A 98 -4.88 -11.55 -3.57
N VAL A 99 -4.18 -10.47 -3.22
CA VAL A 99 -4.72 -9.41 -2.34
C VAL A 99 -5.79 -8.59 -3.08
N SER A 100 -5.54 -8.22 -4.32
CA SER A 100 -6.50 -7.49 -5.18
C SER A 100 -7.79 -8.28 -5.40
N ASP A 101 -7.67 -9.60 -5.65
CA ASP A 101 -8.79 -10.51 -5.87
C ASP A 101 -9.53 -10.87 -4.56
N GLY A 102 -9.08 -10.37 -3.41
CA GLY A 102 -9.70 -10.63 -2.11
C GLY A 102 -9.43 -12.03 -1.54
N GLN A 103 -8.56 -12.84 -2.16
CA GLN A 103 -8.14 -14.15 -1.63
C GLN A 103 -7.30 -14.01 -0.36
N LEU A 104 -6.57 -12.91 -0.25
CA LEU A 104 -5.81 -12.50 0.93
C LEU A 104 -6.26 -11.10 1.36
N SER A 105 -6.41 -10.88 2.66
CA SER A 105 -6.68 -9.53 3.16
C SER A 105 -5.42 -8.65 3.12
N PRO A 106 -5.55 -7.30 3.11
CA PRO A 106 -4.41 -6.40 3.24
C PRO A 106 -3.56 -6.67 4.49
N GLY A 107 -4.17 -7.22 5.55
CA GLY A 107 -3.46 -7.65 6.76
C GLY A 107 -2.52 -8.82 6.50
N HIS A 108 -2.96 -9.83 5.73
CA HIS A 108 -2.10 -10.93 5.30
C HIS A 108 -0.92 -10.41 4.48
N GLY A 109 -1.16 -9.52 3.50
CA GLY A 109 -0.12 -8.91 2.69
C GLY A 109 0.95 -8.22 3.54
N ARG A 110 0.55 -7.40 4.52
CA ARG A 110 1.50 -6.73 5.42
C ARG A 110 2.30 -7.70 6.28
N SER A 111 1.67 -8.77 6.76
CA SER A 111 2.36 -9.78 7.57
C SER A 111 3.36 -10.58 6.76
N LEU A 112 3.08 -10.84 5.48
CA LEU A 112 3.99 -11.54 4.55
C LEU A 112 5.26 -10.74 4.28
N LEU A 113 5.24 -9.42 4.31
CA LEU A 113 6.42 -8.57 4.15
C LEU A 113 7.48 -8.72 5.26
N ALA A 114 7.14 -9.39 6.35
CA ALA A 114 8.10 -9.70 7.41
C ALA A 114 8.96 -10.93 7.15
N PHE A 115 8.67 -11.66 6.05
CA PHE A 115 9.41 -12.84 5.62
C PHE A 115 10.40 -12.53 4.50
N PRO A 116 11.42 -13.36 4.27
CA PRO A 116 12.29 -13.26 3.11
C PRO A 116 11.49 -13.30 1.80
N ALA A 117 11.88 -12.49 0.81
CA ALA A 117 11.15 -12.35 -0.46
C ALA A 117 10.91 -13.68 -1.17
N GLU A 118 11.88 -14.60 -1.10
CA GLU A 118 11.83 -15.94 -1.71
C GLU A 118 10.73 -16.84 -1.10
N GLN A 119 10.35 -16.60 0.16
CA GLN A 119 9.36 -17.39 0.88
C GLN A 119 7.95 -16.83 0.75
N ILE A 120 7.81 -15.56 0.37
CA ILE A 120 6.51 -14.85 0.33
C ILE A 120 5.50 -15.56 -0.59
N PRO A 121 5.84 -15.97 -1.84
CA PRO A 121 4.86 -16.60 -2.73
C PRO A 121 4.32 -17.91 -2.17
N GLN A 122 5.20 -18.76 -1.62
CA GLN A 122 4.81 -20.03 -1.04
C GLN A 122 3.94 -19.87 0.20
N LEU A 123 4.31 -18.94 1.09
CA LEU A 123 3.53 -18.62 2.30
C LEU A 123 2.16 -18.04 1.95
N ALA A 124 2.08 -17.24 0.90
CA ALA A 124 0.82 -16.69 0.40
C ALA A 124 -0.11 -17.80 -0.12
N GLU A 125 0.43 -18.77 -0.88
CA GLU A 125 -0.35 -19.92 -1.33
C GLU A 125 -0.83 -20.78 -0.16
N ASP A 126 0.04 -21.06 0.79
CA ASP A 126 -0.30 -21.83 1.98
C ASP A 126 -1.37 -21.12 2.81
N ALA A 127 -1.30 -19.79 2.93
CA ALA A 127 -2.29 -19.00 3.63
C ALA A 127 -3.68 -19.08 2.96
N VAL A 128 -3.74 -19.04 1.63
CA VAL A 128 -4.99 -19.24 0.88
C VAL A 128 -5.53 -20.65 1.05
N LYS A 129 -4.67 -21.69 0.87
CA LYS A 129 -5.09 -23.10 0.92
C LYS A 129 -5.55 -23.54 2.32
N LYS A 130 -4.86 -23.07 3.37
CA LYS A 130 -5.10 -23.51 4.77
C LYS A 130 -6.03 -22.56 5.54
N GLY A 131 -6.39 -21.41 4.95
CA GLY A 131 -7.16 -20.39 5.65
C GLY A 131 -6.40 -19.77 6.84
N THR A 132 -5.06 -19.67 6.73
CA THR A 132 -4.19 -19.16 7.82
C THR A 132 -4.61 -17.73 8.18
N THR A 133 -4.73 -17.45 9.46
CA THR A 133 -5.12 -16.12 9.93
C THR A 133 -3.93 -15.14 9.95
N VAL A 134 -4.22 -13.81 9.87
CA VAL A 134 -3.20 -12.76 10.02
C VAL A 134 -2.38 -12.94 11.30
N ARG A 135 -3.04 -13.28 12.42
CA ARG A 135 -2.37 -13.48 13.72
C ARG A 135 -1.39 -14.66 13.72
N GLU A 136 -1.69 -15.71 12.97
CA GLU A 136 -0.78 -16.86 12.81
C GLU A 136 0.45 -16.47 12.00
N LEU A 137 0.28 -15.76 10.87
CA LEU A 137 1.39 -15.23 10.09
C LEU A 137 2.28 -14.28 10.93
N GLU A 138 1.68 -13.41 11.72
CA GLU A 138 2.42 -12.51 12.62
C GLU A 138 3.23 -13.30 13.69
N ARG A 139 2.66 -14.37 14.25
CA ARG A 139 3.39 -15.23 15.20
C ARG A 139 4.57 -15.93 14.51
N MET A 140 4.36 -16.46 13.31
CA MET A 140 5.43 -17.09 12.52
C MET A 140 6.54 -16.08 12.19
N ALA A 141 6.20 -14.86 11.77
CA ALA A 141 7.15 -13.79 11.50
C ALA A 141 7.97 -13.40 12.75
N LYS A 142 7.30 -13.26 13.92
CA LYS A 142 7.97 -12.98 15.18
C LYS A 142 8.93 -14.10 15.60
N ALA A 143 8.54 -15.37 15.40
CA ALA A 143 9.40 -16.52 15.72
C ALA A 143 10.64 -16.56 14.81
N LEU A 144 10.48 -16.25 13.52
CA LEU A 144 11.59 -16.15 12.57
C LEU A 144 12.59 -15.06 12.97
N ASN A 145 12.09 -13.87 13.31
CA ASN A 145 12.92 -12.74 13.70
C ASN A 145 13.67 -13.00 15.03
N ARG A 146 13.06 -13.70 15.98
CA ARG A 146 13.75 -14.10 17.22
C ARG A 146 14.92 -15.03 16.93
N LYS A 147 14.71 -16.08 16.13
CA LYS A 147 15.78 -17.01 15.73
C LYS A 147 16.94 -16.29 15.04
N LYS A 148 16.62 -15.36 14.12
CA LYS A 148 17.64 -14.57 13.42
C LYS A 148 18.46 -13.70 14.39
N ASN A 149 17.81 -13.03 15.34
CA ASN A 149 18.49 -12.22 16.33
C ASN A 149 19.36 -13.06 17.28
N ASP A 150 18.90 -14.25 17.67
CA ASP A 150 19.68 -15.17 18.51
C ASP A 150 20.91 -15.68 17.76
N ASP A 151 20.77 -16.06 16.47
CA ASP A 151 21.89 -16.50 15.64
C ASP A 151 22.90 -15.37 15.40
N ASP A 152 22.45 -14.14 15.16
CA ASP A 152 23.31 -12.99 14.96
C ASP A 152 24.05 -12.61 16.26
N ASN A 153 23.40 -12.73 17.41
CA ASN A 153 24.01 -12.51 18.72
C ASN A 153 25.07 -13.58 19.03
N ILE A 154 24.80 -14.85 18.73
CA ILE A 154 25.77 -15.95 18.89
C ILE A 154 26.99 -15.73 17.98
N LYS A 155 26.80 -15.28 16.74
CA LYS A 155 27.90 -14.94 15.81
C LYS A 155 28.72 -13.75 16.31
N ALA A 156 28.07 -12.72 16.84
CA ALA A 156 28.75 -11.55 17.40
C ALA A 156 29.61 -11.93 18.62
N VAL A 157 29.07 -12.75 19.53
CA VAL A 157 29.82 -13.25 20.71
C VAL A 157 31.02 -14.09 20.30
N ARG A 158 30.85 -15.03 19.35
CA ARG A 158 31.97 -15.84 18.83
C ARG A 158 33.05 -15.01 18.18
N ARG A 159 32.68 -13.95 17.44
CA ARG A 159 33.63 -13.05 16.80
C ARG A 159 34.44 -12.25 17.83
N ASN A 160 33.83 -11.78 18.90
CA ASN A 160 34.53 -11.06 19.97
C ASN A 160 35.50 -11.97 20.74
N VAL A 161 35.07 -13.18 21.09
CA VAL A 161 35.94 -14.17 21.76
C VAL A 161 37.18 -14.49 20.90
N PHE A 162 37.01 -14.62 19.58
CA PHE A 162 38.13 -14.90 18.68
C PHE A 162 39.10 -13.71 18.56
N LEU A 163 38.62 -12.49 18.63
CA LEU A 163 39.46 -11.28 18.60
C LEU A 163 40.26 -11.14 19.90
N ASP A 164 39.64 -11.42 21.04
CA ASP A 164 40.33 -11.39 22.36
C ASP A 164 41.45 -12.45 22.44
N GLU A 165 41.28 -13.63 21.84
CA GLU A 165 42.33 -14.67 21.76
C GLU A 165 43.50 -14.28 20.85
N VAL A 166 43.28 -13.48 19.79
CA VAL A 166 44.31 -13.03 18.86
C VAL A 166 45.13 -11.86 19.44
N GLU A 167 44.55 -11.03 20.32
CA GLU A 167 45.29 -9.94 21.00
C GLU A 167 46.16 -10.43 22.16
N LEU A 168 45.95 -11.65 22.65
CA LEU A 168 46.68 -12.25 23.76
C LEU A 168 47.85 -13.17 23.30
N ALA A 169 48.06 -13.33 22.01
CA ALA A 169 49.13 -14.12 21.37
C ALA A 169 50.24 -13.23 20.76
#